data_5ad2a78169ce1586448ee6639f41ae8b
#
_entry.id   5ad2a78169ce1586448ee6639f41ae8b
#
_cell.length_a   1.000
_cell.length_b   1.000
_cell.length_c   1.000
_cell.angle_alpha   90.00
_cell.angle_beta   90.00
_cell.angle_gamma   90.00
#
_symmetry.space_group_name_H-M   'P 1'
#
loop_
_entity.id
_entity.type
_entity.pdbx_description
1 polymer ?
#
loop_
_entity_poly.entity_id
_entity_poly.type
_entity_poly.pdbx_seq_one_letter_code
_entity_poly.pdbx_strand_id
1 'polypeptide(L)'
;MASGKTSASRVIASVLFALLLACFARITTAEEVPFEGLGDFTRPISTQKPQAQLWFDQGLAFMYAFNHDEAVRSFRRAAAADPAHPMAWWGVAIASGPHINNATLPEARNRIALDALREAEQRIDAATPVERELILALQTRYSASTSVSRADLDAAFAKAMAEVAARYPADVDVGAIYAESLAELRPWDLWKSDGGPQPGTEALITELERVLALAPRHPLANHLYIHALEASPDPARADPAVAVLRDLQPGLGHMVHMPSHIDVRLGRWQEAIDSNTDAIGADERYVARVPQQGFYQLYMAHNRHLLVFAAMMSGQSALA
;
A
#
# COMPACT_ATOMS: atom_id res chain seq x y z
N MET A 1 -46.26 -59.35 17.57
CA MET A 1 -46.56 -57.90 17.72
C MET A 1 -45.28 -57.14 18.04
N ALA A 2 -44.55 -56.73 17.02
CA ALA A 2 -43.36 -55.82 17.15
C ALA A 2 -43.11 -55.21 15.78
N SER A 3 -43.79 -54.14 15.43
CA SER A 3 -43.46 -53.33 14.28
C SER A 3 -44.23 -52.00 14.38
N GLY A 4 -43.62 -50.95 14.85
CA GLY A 4 -44.25 -49.63 14.91
C GLY A 4 -43.40 -48.50 15.47
N LYS A 5 -42.20 -48.75 16.02
CA LYS A 5 -41.40 -47.70 16.66
C LYS A 5 -40.18 -47.17 15.86
N THR A 6 -39.88 -47.71 14.68
CA THR A 6 -38.69 -47.37 13.91
C THR A 6 -38.89 -46.25 12.87
N SER A 7 -40.13 -45.92 12.48
CA SER A 7 -40.41 -44.93 11.46
C SER A 7 -40.40 -43.48 11.98
N ALA A 8 -40.96 -43.23 13.15
CA ALA A 8 -41.05 -41.89 13.74
C ALA A 8 -39.66 -41.31 14.14
N SER A 9 -38.78 -42.16 14.69
CA SER A 9 -37.43 -41.74 15.09
C SER A 9 -36.53 -41.34 13.89
N ARG A 10 -36.71 -42.01 12.74
CA ARG A 10 -35.97 -41.68 11.50
C ARG A 10 -36.44 -40.38 10.88
N VAL A 11 -37.73 -40.09 10.91
CA VAL A 11 -38.29 -38.83 10.41
C VAL A 11 -37.85 -37.65 11.26
N ILE A 12 -37.87 -37.79 12.58
CA ILE A 12 -37.41 -36.73 13.53
C ILE A 12 -35.90 -36.45 13.36
N ALA A 13 -35.08 -37.50 13.20
CA ALA A 13 -33.63 -37.31 12.97
C ALA A 13 -33.34 -36.62 11.63
N SER A 14 -34.09 -36.94 10.56
CA SER A 14 -33.93 -36.30 9.25
C SER A 14 -34.39 -34.84 9.25
N VAL A 15 -35.46 -34.49 9.98
CA VAL A 15 -35.91 -33.09 10.12
C VAL A 15 -34.95 -32.25 10.96
N LEU A 16 -34.41 -32.81 12.05
CA LEU A 16 -33.38 -32.15 12.86
C LEU A 16 -32.08 -31.95 12.10
N PHE A 17 -31.66 -32.89 11.26
CA PHE A 17 -30.47 -32.77 10.42
C PHE A 17 -30.66 -31.73 9.30
N ALA A 18 -31.87 -31.66 8.69
CA ALA A 18 -32.19 -30.62 7.71
C ALA A 18 -32.28 -29.19 8.32
N LEU A 19 -32.81 -29.07 9.55
CA LEU A 19 -32.82 -27.80 10.29
C LEU A 19 -31.43 -27.35 10.73
N LEU A 20 -30.55 -28.28 11.13
CA LEU A 20 -29.13 -27.98 11.42
C LEU A 20 -28.41 -27.54 10.13
N LEU A 21 -28.59 -28.17 8.99
CA LEU A 21 -28.05 -27.76 7.69
C LEU A 21 -28.57 -26.38 7.25
N ALA A 22 -29.84 -26.05 7.51
CA ALA A 22 -30.40 -24.74 7.21
C ALA A 22 -29.87 -23.61 8.14
N CYS A 23 -29.49 -23.94 9.37
CA CYS A 23 -28.84 -23.01 10.27
C CYS A 23 -27.36 -22.72 9.89
N PHE A 24 -26.66 -23.67 9.26
CA PHE A 24 -25.30 -23.46 8.78
C PHE A 24 -25.23 -22.67 7.45
N ALA A 25 -26.35 -22.51 6.73
CA ALA A 25 -26.41 -21.85 5.43
C ALA A 25 -26.61 -20.32 5.49
N ARG A 26 -26.54 -19.70 6.67
CA ARG A 26 -26.58 -18.24 6.83
C ARG A 26 -25.50 -17.75 7.78
N ILE A 27 -24.25 -18.09 7.53
CA ILE A 27 -23.20 -17.14 7.81
C ILE A 27 -23.31 -16.12 6.67
N THR A 28 -24.18 -15.14 6.80
CA THR A 28 -24.04 -13.89 6.07
C THR A 28 -22.71 -13.33 6.54
N THR A 29 -21.64 -13.51 5.78
CA THR A 29 -20.47 -12.67 5.91
C THR A 29 -21.01 -11.25 5.83
N ALA A 30 -20.96 -10.52 6.95
CA ALA A 30 -21.30 -9.10 6.94
C ALA A 30 -20.55 -8.49 5.75
N GLU A 31 -21.27 -7.82 4.86
CA GLU A 31 -20.67 -7.18 3.69
C GLU A 31 -19.61 -6.24 4.23
N GLU A 32 -18.36 -6.51 3.87
CA GLU A 32 -17.23 -5.79 4.43
C GLU A 32 -17.24 -4.38 3.84
N VAL A 33 -17.48 -3.39 4.69
CA VAL A 33 -17.61 -1.97 4.28
C VAL A 33 -16.21 -1.42 3.99
N PRO A 34 -16.00 -0.72 2.85
CA PRO A 34 -14.75 -0.01 2.57
C PRO A 34 -14.36 0.96 3.70
N PHE A 35 -13.10 1.31 3.76
CA PHE A 35 -12.61 2.33 4.67
C PHE A 35 -12.97 3.73 4.15
N GLU A 36 -13.20 4.65 5.07
CA GLU A 36 -13.46 6.05 4.77
C GLU A 36 -12.18 6.88 4.85
N GLY A 37 -12.19 8.05 4.20
CA GLY A 37 -11.07 9.00 4.27
C GLY A 37 -9.83 8.57 3.48
N LEU A 38 -10.00 7.72 2.46
CA LEU A 38 -8.91 7.26 1.59
C LEU A 38 -8.59 8.21 0.43
N GLY A 39 -9.29 9.36 0.37
CA GLY A 39 -9.20 10.28 -0.77
C GLY A 39 -10.01 9.80 -1.97
N ASP A 40 -9.84 10.50 -3.08
CA ASP A 40 -10.58 10.30 -4.34
C ASP A 40 -9.69 9.77 -5.47
N PHE A 41 -8.45 9.43 -5.17
CA PHE A 41 -7.54 8.89 -6.18
C PHE A 41 -8.00 7.50 -6.66
N THR A 42 -8.05 7.33 -7.96
CA THR A 42 -8.39 6.07 -8.61
C THR A 42 -7.44 5.78 -9.77
N ARG A 43 -7.07 4.51 -9.92
CA ARG A 43 -6.45 3.98 -11.12
C ARG A 43 -7.45 3.06 -11.82
N PRO A 44 -8.06 3.49 -12.93
CA PRO A 44 -8.92 2.60 -13.70
C PRO A 44 -8.18 1.33 -14.13
N ILE A 45 -8.78 0.17 -13.84
CA ILE A 45 -8.34 -1.13 -14.36
C ILE A 45 -9.37 -1.68 -15.34
N SER A 46 -8.99 -2.63 -16.21
CA SER A 46 -9.86 -3.10 -17.30
C SER A 46 -11.02 -3.99 -16.84
N THR A 47 -11.36 -3.99 -15.54
CA THR A 47 -12.52 -4.72 -15.00
C THR A 47 -13.85 -4.09 -15.38
N GLN A 48 -14.87 -4.93 -15.58
CA GLN A 48 -16.26 -4.51 -15.73
C GLN A 48 -17.07 -4.62 -14.42
N LYS A 49 -16.39 -4.89 -13.30
CA LYS A 49 -16.98 -5.07 -11.98
C LYS A 49 -16.68 -3.87 -11.09
N PRO A 50 -17.64 -2.95 -10.83
CA PRO A 50 -17.40 -1.78 -9.99
C PRO A 50 -16.86 -2.12 -8.60
N GLN A 51 -17.28 -3.25 -8.03
CA GLN A 51 -16.81 -3.72 -6.73
C GLN A 51 -15.32 -4.11 -6.77
N ALA A 52 -14.83 -4.67 -7.88
CA ALA A 52 -13.42 -4.99 -8.04
C ALA A 52 -12.58 -3.71 -8.14
N GLN A 53 -13.05 -2.71 -8.89
CA GLN A 53 -12.42 -1.39 -8.97
C GLN A 53 -12.35 -0.73 -7.58
N LEU A 54 -13.45 -0.73 -6.83
CA LEU A 54 -13.51 -0.14 -5.49
C LEU A 54 -12.46 -0.75 -4.54
N TRP A 55 -12.37 -2.07 -4.50
CA TRP A 55 -11.38 -2.75 -3.66
C TRP A 55 -9.95 -2.62 -4.18
N PHE A 56 -9.78 -2.46 -5.48
CA PHE A 56 -8.47 -2.19 -6.07
C PHE A 56 -7.96 -0.80 -5.68
N ASP A 57 -8.81 0.23 -5.80
CA ASP A 57 -8.47 1.60 -5.41
C ASP A 57 -8.16 1.70 -3.90
N GLN A 58 -8.95 1.00 -3.06
CA GLN A 58 -8.62 0.88 -1.64
C GLN A 58 -7.26 0.21 -1.41
N GLY A 59 -6.96 -0.84 -2.17
CA GLY A 59 -5.65 -1.51 -2.12
C GLY A 59 -4.51 -0.57 -2.46
N LEU A 60 -4.66 0.26 -3.50
CA LEU A 60 -3.68 1.28 -3.87
C LEU A 60 -3.52 2.35 -2.78
N ALA A 61 -4.63 2.85 -2.22
CA ALA A 61 -4.57 3.85 -1.17
C ALA A 61 -3.78 3.36 0.06
N PHE A 62 -4.01 2.12 0.50
CA PHE A 62 -3.25 1.53 1.58
C PHE A 62 -1.80 1.21 1.20
N MET A 63 -1.54 0.77 -0.02
CA MET A 63 -0.17 0.50 -0.51
C MET A 63 0.64 1.81 -0.54
N TYR A 64 0.07 2.88 -1.08
CA TYR A 64 0.71 4.19 -1.17
C TYR A 64 0.92 4.85 0.21
N ALA A 65 0.15 4.43 1.21
CA ALA A 65 0.32 4.78 2.61
C ALA A 65 1.16 3.78 3.41
N PHE A 66 1.86 2.87 2.74
CA PHE A 66 2.71 1.83 3.32
C PHE A 66 2.02 0.87 4.31
N ASN A 67 0.68 0.80 4.31
CA ASN A 67 -0.05 -0.26 4.99
C ASN A 67 -0.25 -1.47 4.06
N HIS A 68 0.85 -2.13 3.76
CA HIS A 68 0.92 -3.22 2.80
C HIS A 68 0.04 -4.43 3.18
N ASP A 69 -0.16 -4.68 4.47
CA ASP A 69 -1.00 -5.80 4.92
C ASP A 69 -2.49 -5.53 4.60
N GLU A 70 -2.98 -4.30 4.79
CA GLU A 70 -4.35 -3.94 4.39
C GLU A 70 -4.48 -3.84 2.88
N ALA A 71 -3.44 -3.36 2.18
CA ALA A 71 -3.40 -3.37 0.73
C ALA A 71 -3.58 -4.78 0.16
N VAL A 72 -2.85 -5.78 0.68
CA VAL A 72 -2.99 -7.19 0.28
C VAL A 72 -4.41 -7.70 0.56
N ARG A 73 -5.02 -7.35 1.71
CA ARG A 73 -6.41 -7.72 2.02
C ARG A 73 -7.38 -7.13 1.00
N SER A 74 -7.22 -5.84 0.69
CA SER A 74 -8.06 -5.11 -0.27
C SER A 74 -7.92 -5.67 -1.69
N PHE A 75 -6.71 -5.91 -2.16
CA PHE A 75 -6.49 -6.53 -3.48
C PHE A 75 -7.03 -7.96 -3.58
N ARG A 76 -6.98 -8.75 -2.50
CA ARG A 76 -7.64 -10.07 -2.48
C ARG A 76 -9.17 -9.95 -2.58
N ARG A 77 -9.78 -8.92 -2.01
CA ARG A 77 -11.21 -8.62 -2.19
C ARG A 77 -11.52 -8.22 -3.62
N ALA A 78 -10.65 -7.42 -4.25
CA ALA A 78 -10.76 -7.10 -5.68
C ALA A 78 -10.71 -8.38 -6.54
N ALA A 79 -9.77 -9.29 -6.26
CA ALA A 79 -9.68 -10.58 -6.94
C ALA A 79 -10.91 -11.48 -6.70
N ALA A 80 -11.51 -11.43 -5.51
CA ALA A 80 -12.74 -12.17 -5.23
C ALA A 80 -13.95 -11.56 -5.97
N ALA A 81 -14.00 -10.24 -6.15
CA ALA A 81 -15.06 -9.54 -6.87
C ALA A 81 -14.96 -9.74 -8.39
N ASP A 82 -13.74 -9.85 -8.93
CA ASP A 82 -13.50 -10.20 -10.34
C ASP A 82 -12.34 -11.21 -10.47
N PRO A 83 -12.62 -12.51 -10.32
CA PRO A 83 -11.59 -13.54 -10.37
C PRO A 83 -10.89 -13.67 -11.74
N ALA A 84 -11.49 -13.13 -12.81
CA ALA A 84 -10.92 -13.18 -14.15
C ALA A 84 -9.90 -12.06 -14.42
N HIS A 85 -9.84 -11.02 -13.57
CA HIS A 85 -9.03 -9.86 -13.82
C HIS A 85 -7.62 -9.98 -13.20
N PRO A 86 -6.52 -9.70 -13.97
CA PRO A 86 -5.15 -9.92 -13.50
C PRO A 86 -4.65 -8.86 -12.51
N MET A 87 -5.13 -7.60 -12.59
CA MET A 87 -4.54 -6.50 -11.83
C MET A 87 -4.75 -6.60 -10.32
N ALA A 88 -5.82 -7.24 -9.87
CA ALA A 88 -5.99 -7.50 -8.44
C ALA A 88 -4.87 -8.43 -7.90
N TRP A 89 -4.47 -9.41 -8.67
CA TRP A 89 -3.35 -10.30 -8.34
C TRP A 89 -1.98 -9.60 -8.44
N TRP A 90 -1.81 -8.73 -9.45
CA TRP A 90 -0.65 -7.83 -9.50
C TRP A 90 -0.57 -6.98 -8.22
N GLY A 91 -1.69 -6.42 -7.75
CA GLY A 91 -1.77 -5.66 -6.50
C GLY A 91 -1.35 -6.46 -5.28
N VAL A 92 -1.80 -7.73 -5.16
CA VAL A 92 -1.35 -8.65 -4.10
C VAL A 92 0.15 -8.87 -4.18
N ALA A 93 0.70 -9.03 -5.37
CA ALA A 93 2.13 -9.29 -5.56
C ALA A 93 2.99 -8.08 -5.18
N ILE A 94 2.69 -6.89 -5.71
CA ILE A 94 3.49 -5.68 -5.44
C ILE A 94 3.42 -5.29 -3.96
N ALA A 95 2.24 -5.34 -3.33
CA ALA A 95 2.07 -5.04 -1.92
C ALA A 95 2.68 -6.12 -1.00
N SER A 96 3.04 -7.29 -1.51
CA SER A 96 3.78 -8.31 -0.76
C SER A 96 5.28 -8.10 -0.78
N GLY A 97 5.79 -7.20 -1.62
CA GLY A 97 7.20 -6.92 -1.81
C GLY A 97 7.85 -6.08 -0.70
N PRO A 98 9.15 -5.85 -0.83
CA PRO A 98 9.85 -4.88 -0.01
C PRO A 98 9.39 -3.44 -0.37
N HIS A 99 9.77 -2.50 0.47
CA HIS A 99 9.61 -1.06 0.25
C HIS A 99 10.70 -0.32 1.06
N ILE A 100 10.85 0.99 0.87
CA ILE A 100 11.96 1.75 1.46
C ILE A 100 12.08 1.59 2.99
N ASN A 101 10.98 1.38 3.71
CA ASN A 101 10.98 1.19 5.17
C ASN A 101 11.14 -0.27 5.61
N ASN A 102 11.07 -1.21 4.68
CA ASN A 102 11.25 -2.63 4.93
C ASN A 102 11.85 -3.31 3.70
N ALA A 103 13.15 -3.13 3.52
CA ALA A 103 13.90 -3.68 2.38
C ALA A 103 14.06 -5.21 2.42
N THR A 104 13.64 -5.87 3.52
CA THR A 104 13.71 -7.33 3.64
C THR A 104 12.45 -7.98 3.08
N LEU A 105 12.60 -9.15 2.47
CA LEU A 105 11.50 -9.94 1.96
C LEU A 105 11.51 -11.34 2.62
N PRO A 106 10.70 -11.55 3.68
CA PRO A 106 10.54 -12.87 4.28
C PRO A 106 10.04 -13.91 3.26
N GLU A 107 10.50 -15.16 3.39
CA GLU A 107 10.13 -16.24 2.46
C GLU A 107 8.61 -16.40 2.30
N ALA A 108 7.85 -16.24 3.37
CA ALA A 108 6.39 -16.33 3.31
C ALA A 108 5.78 -15.22 2.41
N ARG A 109 6.30 -13.99 2.47
CA ARG A 109 5.88 -12.87 1.62
C ARG A 109 6.30 -13.09 0.16
N ASN A 110 7.52 -13.57 -0.06
CA ASN A 110 7.99 -13.92 -1.41
C ASN A 110 7.11 -15.01 -2.06
N ARG A 111 6.70 -16.03 -1.30
CA ARG A 111 5.75 -17.03 -1.79
C ARG A 111 4.41 -16.42 -2.18
N ILE A 112 3.83 -15.55 -1.34
CA ILE A 112 2.57 -14.87 -1.66
C ILE A 112 2.69 -14.07 -2.96
N ALA A 113 3.80 -13.35 -3.15
CA ALA A 113 4.03 -12.57 -4.36
C ALA A 113 4.16 -13.47 -5.60
N LEU A 114 4.94 -14.54 -5.53
CA LEU A 114 5.11 -15.49 -6.63
C LEU A 114 3.81 -16.22 -6.98
N ASP A 115 3.00 -16.60 -5.98
CA ASP A 115 1.69 -17.22 -6.20
C ASP A 115 0.75 -16.22 -6.89
N ALA A 116 0.69 -14.98 -6.41
CA ALA A 116 -0.12 -13.93 -7.00
C ALA A 116 0.31 -13.59 -8.43
N LEU A 117 1.59 -13.55 -8.73
CA LEU A 117 2.08 -13.34 -10.10
C LEU A 117 1.69 -14.46 -11.04
N ARG A 118 1.69 -15.72 -10.58
CA ARG A 118 1.17 -16.85 -11.36
C ARG A 118 -0.32 -16.70 -11.67
N GLU A 119 -1.11 -16.25 -10.70
CA GLU A 119 -2.53 -15.96 -10.90
C GLU A 119 -2.74 -14.80 -11.90
N ALA A 120 -1.92 -13.74 -11.82
CA ALA A 120 -1.96 -12.64 -12.77
C ALA A 120 -1.57 -13.09 -14.18
N GLU A 121 -0.52 -13.90 -14.33
CA GLU A 121 -0.04 -14.42 -15.61
C GLU A 121 -1.08 -15.31 -16.31
N GLN A 122 -1.77 -16.19 -15.57
CA GLN A 122 -2.84 -17.04 -16.13
C GLN A 122 -4.01 -16.22 -16.70
N ARG A 123 -4.14 -14.96 -16.30
CA ARG A 123 -5.23 -14.04 -16.72
C ARG A 123 -4.73 -12.90 -17.61
N ILE A 124 -3.48 -12.95 -18.03
CA ILE A 124 -2.80 -11.82 -18.70
C ILE A 124 -3.47 -11.38 -20.01
N ASP A 125 -4.25 -12.25 -20.63
CA ASP A 125 -4.99 -11.94 -21.84
C ASP A 125 -6.18 -10.97 -21.60
N ALA A 126 -6.64 -10.84 -20.35
CA ALA A 126 -7.65 -9.84 -19.97
C ALA A 126 -7.04 -8.46 -19.65
N ALA A 127 -5.71 -8.35 -19.60
CA ALA A 127 -5.01 -7.10 -19.30
C ALA A 127 -4.94 -6.17 -20.52
N THR A 128 -5.04 -4.87 -20.28
CA THR A 128 -4.62 -3.85 -21.26
C THR A 128 -3.11 -3.92 -21.51
N PRO A 129 -2.60 -3.28 -22.59
CA PRO A 129 -1.15 -3.28 -22.84
C PRO A 129 -0.31 -2.77 -21.67
N VAL A 130 -0.71 -1.68 -21.00
CA VAL A 130 0.04 -1.15 -19.84
C VAL A 130 -0.06 -2.05 -18.62
N GLU A 131 -1.21 -2.64 -18.35
CA GLU A 131 -1.41 -3.61 -17.26
C GLU A 131 -0.54 -4.85 -17.46
N ARG A 132 -0.49 -5.37 -18.70
CA ARG A 132 0.39 -6.49 -19.07
C ARG A 132 1.85 -6.18 -18.79
N GLU A 133 2.32 -5.00 -19.16
CA GLU A 133 3.71 -4.62 -18.93
C GLU A 133 4.03 -4.42 -17.46
N LEU A 134 3.11 -3.87 -16.66
CA LEU A 134 3.25 -3.80 -15.20
C LEU A 134 3.39 -5.19 -14.56
N ILE A 135 2.60 -6.17 -15.04
CA ILE A 135 2.70 -7.56 -14.56
C ILE A 135 4.07 -8.16 -14.91
N LEU A 136 4.50 -8.01 -16.17
CA LEU A 136 5.79 -8.54 -16.64
C LEU A 136 6.98 -7.87 -15.94
N ALA A 137 6.92 -6.55 -15.73
CA ALA A 137 7.96 -5.84 -14.98
C ALA A 137 8.04 -6.37 -13.53
N LEU A 138 6.89 -6.57 -12.87
CA LEU A 138 6.87 -7.04 -11.49
C LEU A 138 7.40 -8.47 -11.32
N GLN A 139 7.31 -9.32 -12.35
CA GLN A 139 7.90 -10.67 -12.33
C GLN A 139 9.42 -10.64 -12.13
N THR A 140 10.10 -9.58 -12.56
CA THR A 140 11.55 -9.44 -12.40
C THR A 140 11.99 -9.22 -10.96
N ARG A 141 11.04 -8.81 -10.08
CA ARG A 141 11.30 -8.45 -8.68
C ARG A 141 11.38 -9.65 -7.74
N TYR A 142 10.89 -10.82 -8.15
CA TYR A 142 10.76 -12.00 -7.30
C TYR A 142 11.44 -13.23 -7.90
N SER A 143 11.96 -14.10 -7.05
CA SER A 143 12.57 -15.35 -7.45
C SER A 143 12.28 -16.45 -6.42
N ALA A 144 12.04 -17.66 -6.91
CA ALA A 144 12.01 -18.85 -6.07
C ALA A 144 13.43 -19.33 -5.70
N SER A 145 14.44 -18.87 -6.44
CA SER A 145 15.85 -19.21 -6.18
C SER A 145 16.42 -18.30 -5.09
N THR A 146 17.05 -18.91 -4.10
CA THR A 146 17.80 -18.21 -3.04
C THR A 146 19.18 -17.75 -3.50
N SER A 147 19.61 -18.10 -4.71
CA SER A 147 20.92 -17.71 -5.25
C SER A 147 20.93 -16.30 -5.85
N VAL A 148 19.76 -15.70 -6.10
CA VAL A 148 19.66 -14.34 -6.62
C VAL A 148 19.51 -13.37 -5.44
N SER A 149 20.37 -12.37 -5.38
CA SER A 149 20.32 -11.40 -4.28
C SER A 149 19.10 -10.48 -4.38
N ARG A 150 18.65 -9.93 -3.24
CA ARG A 150 17.57 -8.92 -3.23
C ARG A 150 17.96 -7.71 -4.07
N ALA A 151 19.20 -7.25 -3.96
CA ALA A 151 19.71 -6.10 -4.72
C ALA A 151 19.66 -6.33 -6.23
N ASP A 152 19.98 -7.53 -6.72
CA ASP A 152 19.87 -7.85 -8.15
C ASP A 152 18.43 -7.85 -8.64
N LEU A 153 17.50 -8.33 -7.82
CA LEU A 153 16.08 -8.34 -8.15
C LEU A 153 15.47 -6.92 -8.10
N ASP A 154 15.88 -6.08 -7.15
CA ASP A 154 15.45 -4.69 -7.10
C ASP A 154 15.98 -3.91 -8.31
N ALA A 155 17.26 -4.13 -8.68
CA ALA A 155 17.84 -3.53 -9.87
C ALA A 155 17.16 -4.01 -11.17
N ALA A 156 16.79 -5.29 -11.26
CA ALA A 156 16.04 -5.81 -12.40
C ALA A 156 14.64 -5.19 -12.51
N PHE A 157 13.96 -5.04 -11.38
CA PHE A 157 12.65 -4.38 -11.33
C PHE A 157 12.73 -2.90 -11.71
N ALA A 158 13.66 -2.15 -11.14
CA ALA A 158 13.84 -0.74 -11.49
C ALA A 158 14.15 -0.55 -12.97
N LYS A 159 14.99 -1.44 -13.57
CA LYS A 159 15.25 -1.43 -15.00
C LYS A 159 13.99 -1.71 -15.83
N ALA A 160 13.22 -2.73 -15.46
CA ALA A 160 11.98 -3.05 -16.16
C ALA A 160 10.97 -1.90 -16.06
N MET A 161 10.82 -1.29 -14.87
CA MET A 161 9.93 -0.13 -14.69
C MET A 161 10.38 1.10 -15.48
N ALA A 162 11.68 1.34 -15.63
CA ALA A 162 12.20 2.40 -16.51
C ALA A 162 11.72 2.23 -17.96
N GLU A 163 11.73 0.98 -18.48
CA GLU A 163 11.26 0.68 -19.82
C GLU A 163 9.74 0.88 -19.97
N VAL A 164 8.95 0.53 -18.93
CA VAL A 164 7.50 0.77 -18.91
C VAL A 164 7.21 2.27 -18.85
N ALA A 165 7.89 3.02 -17.96
CA ALA A 165 7.72 4.47 -17.83
C ALA A 165 8.06 5.21 -19.13
N ALA A 166 9.09 4.78 -19.83
CA ALA A 166 9.46 5.36 -21.13
C ALA A 166 8.39 5.12 -22.21
N ARG A 167 7.67 3.99 -22.17
CA ARG A 167 6.58 3.67 -23.12
C ARG A 167 5.27 4.34 -22.77
N TYR A 168 5.02 4.59 -21.49
CA TYR A 168 3.77 5.18 -20.98
C TYR A 168 4.04 6.46 -20.17
N PRO A 169 4.66 7.50 -20.76
CA PRO A 169 5.11 8.69 -20.02
C PRO A 169 3.96 9.52 -19.44
N ALA A 170 2.73 9.32 -19.92
CA ALA A 170 1.54 10.00 -19.39
C ALA A 170 0.83 9.21 -18.26
N ASP A 171 1.22 7.95 -18.00
CA ASP A 171 0.65 7.15 -16.92
C ASP A 171 1.35 7.51 -15.61
N VAL A 172 0.64 8.20 -14.73
CA VAL A 172 1.18 8.76 -13.48
C VAL A 172 1.51 7.68 -12.45
N ASP A 173 0.76 6.58 -12.41
CA ASP A 173 1.06 5.47 -11.50
C ASP A 173 2.30 4.69 -11.96
N VAL A 174 2.45 4.49 -13.28
CA VAL A 174 3.68 3.89 -13.82
C VAL A 174 4.90 4.72 -13.42
N GLY A 175 4.82 6.04 -13.54
CA GLY A 175 5.90 6.93 -13.13
C GLY A 175 6.15 6.89 -11.63
N ALA A 176 5.11 6.91 -10.80
CA ALA A 176 5.24 6.86 -9.35
C ALA A 176 5.84 5.52 -8.86
N ILE A 177 5.42 4.38 -9.45
CA ILE A 177 5.99 3.06 -9.13
C ILE A 177 7.43 2.94 -9.63
N TYR A 178 7.76 3.54 -10.77
CA TYR A 178 9.14 3.63 -11.23
C TYR A 178 9.99 4.43 -10.25
N ALA A 179 9.50 5.59 -9.78
CA ALA A 179 10.19 6.38 -8.77
C ALA A 179 10.40 5.58 -7.45
N GLU A 180 9.37 4.85 -6.99
CA GLU A 180 9.51 3.96 -5.83
C GLU A 180 10.61 2.92 -6.04
N SER A 181 10.63 2.27 -7.22
CA SER A 181 11.66 1.29 -7.56
C SER A 181 13.08 1.87 -7.55
N LEU A 182 13.26 3.14 -7.91
CA LEU A 182 14.53 3.85 -7.80
C LEU A 182 14.90 4.12 -6.33
N ALA A 183 13.95 4.53 -5.50
CA ALA A 183 14.16 4.76 -4.07
C ALA A 183 14.58 3.47 -3.35
N GLU A 184 14.06 2.33 -3.76
CA GLU A 184 14.39 1.01 -3.19
C GLU A 184 15.81 0.53 -3.50
N LEU A 185 16.45 1.04 -4.55
CA LEU A 185 17.86 0.72 -4.84
C LEU A 185 18.81 1.25 -3.76
N ARG A 186 18.39 2.26 -3.01
CA ARG A 186 19.18 2.94 -1.98
C ARG A 186 18.28 3.45 -0.85
N PRO A 187 17.62 2.55 -0.10
CA PRO A 187 16.72 2.97 0.97
C PRO A 187 17.46 3.83 2.01
N TRP A 188 16.94 5.05 2.26
CA TRP A 188 17.45 6.01 3.26
C TRP A 188 18.87 6.53 3.04
N ASP A 189 19.53 6.19 1.95
CA ASP A 189 20.89 6.66 1.61
C ASP A 189 20.86 7.49 0.32
N LEU A 190 20.00 8.51 0.27
CA LEU A 190 19.82 9.38 -0.90
C LEU A 190 20.79 10.58 -0.91
N TRP A 191 21.28 10.99 0.25
CA TRP A 191 22.11 12.19 0.40
C TRP A 191 23.40 11.89 1.14
N LYS A 192 24.51 12.42 0.65
CA LYS A 192 25.81 12.35 1.30
C LYS A 192 25.87 13.28 2.51
N SER A 193 26.85 13.07 3.38
CA SER A 193 27.08 13.93 4.56
C SER A 193 27.45 15.37 4.23
N ASP A 194 27.97 15.64 3.02
CA ASP A 194 28.26 16.98 2.51
C ASP A 194 27.05 17.66 1.86
N GLY A 195 25.89 17.00 1.85
CA GLY A 195 24.65 17.46 1.23
C GLY A 195 24.53 17.15 -0.26
N GLY A 196 25.54 16.56 -0.88
CA GLY A 196 25.46 16.15 -2.27
C GLY A 196 24.55 14.94 -2.48
N PRO A 197 23.90 14.80 -3.65
CA PRO A 197 23.06 13.64 -3.93
C PRO A 197 23.91 12.37 -4.13
N GLN A 198 23.38 11.24 -3.69
CA GLN A 198 23.90 9.93 -4.05
C GLN A 198 23.54 9.56 -5.49
N PRO A 199 24.24 8.61 -6.13
CA PRO A 199 23.87 8.12 -7.46
C PRO A 199 22.41 7.63 -7.50
N GLY A 200 21.64 8.14 -8.45
CA GLY A 200 20.22 7.80 -8.63
C GLY A 200 19.24 8.76 -7.97
N THR A 201 19.65 9.55 -6.97
CA THR A 201 18.75 10.46 -6.25
C THR A 201 18.13 11.53 -7.17
N GLU A 202 18.93 12.13 -8.06
CA GLU A 202 18.40 13.14 -9.01
C GLU A 202 17.41 12.53 -10.00
N ALA A 203 17.66 11.30 -10.46
CA ALA A 203 16.72 10.61 -11.35
C ALA A 203 15.38 10.32 -10.64
N LEU A 204 15.43 9.87 -9.39
CA LEU A 204 14.25 9.70 -8.53
C LEU A 204 13.46 11.00 -8.39
N ILE A 205 14.11 12.08 -8.01
CA ILE A 205 13.45 13.39 -7.81
C ILE A 205 12.86 13.91 -9.12
N THR A 206 13.60 13.82 -10.22
CA THR A 206 13.14 14.25 -11.55
C THR A 206 11.88 13.49 -11.98
N GLU A 207 11.83 12.18 -11.74
CA GLU A 207 10.66 11.38 -12.08
C GLU A 207 9.46 11.74 -11.20
N LEU A 208 9.65 11.94 -9.90
CA LEU A 208 8.60 12.40 -8.99
C LEU A 208 8.04 13.76 -9.40
N GLU A 209 8.90 14.71 -9.76
CA GLU A 209 8.48 16.04 -10.23
C GLU A 209 7.72 15.96 -11.55
N ARG A 210 8.14 15.06 -12.48
CA ARG A 210 7.40 14.79 -13.71
C ARG A 210 5.99 14.28 -13.41
N VAL A 211 5.86 13.33 -12.49
CA VAL A 211 4.55 12.79 -12.06
C VAL A 211 3.70 13.88 -11.42
N LEU A 212 4.27 14.66 -10.51
CA LEU A 212 3.56 15.74 -9.81
C LEU A 212 3.16 16.89 -10.74
N ALA A 213 3.90 17.13 -11.81
CA ALA A 213 3.51 18.10 -12.85
C ALA A 213 2.25 17.63 -13.62
N LEU A 214 2.07 16.32 -13.82
CA LEU A 214 0.89 15.73 -14.47
C LEU A 214 -0.28 15.55 -13.51
N ALA A 215 -0.01 15.14 -12.28
CA ALA A 215 -0.98 14.84 -11.24
C ALA A 215 -0.52 15.41 -9.88
N PRO A 216 -0.75 16.69 -9.60
CA PRO A 216 -0.28 17.35 -8.38
C PRO A 216 -0.77 16.70 -7.07
N ARG A 217 -1.88 15.97 -7.13
CA ARG A 217 -2.46 15.27 -5.97
C ARG A 217 -2.22 13.76 -5.98
N HIS A 218 -1.23 13.26 -6.74
CA HIS A 218 -0.91 11.83 -6.75
C HIS A 218 -0.38 11.37 -5.38
N PRO A 219 -1.03 10.42 -4.68
CA PRO A 219 -0.70 10.10 -3.28
C PRO A 219 0.74 9.60 -3.11
N LEU A 220 1.12 8.56 -3.87
CA LEU A 220 2.46 7.98 -3.76
C LEU A 220 3.55 8.97 -4.15
N ALA A 221 3.35 9.78 -5.20
CA ALA A 221 4.37 10.72 -5.64
C ALA A 221 4.63 11.82 -4.61
N ASN A 222 3.57 12.38 -3.97
CA ASN A 222 3.73 13.34 -2.87
C ASN A 222 4.41 12.71 -1.66
N HIS A 223 4.05 11.48 -1.30
CA HIS A 223 4.64 10.73 -0.20
C HIS A 223 6.14 10.52 -0.40
N LEU A 224 6.52 9.95 -1.54
CA LEU A 224 7.93 9.70 -1.86
C LEU A 224 8.74 10.99 -2.06
N TYR A 225 8.11 12.07 -2.52
CA TYR A 225 8.79 13.35 -2.71
C TYR A 225 9.20 13.97 -1.38
N ILE A 226 8.38 13.84 -0.33
CA ILE A 226 8.77 14.22 1.04
C ILE A 226 9.96 13.38 1.48
N HIS A 227 9.90 12.06 1.39
CA HIS A 227 11.02 11.19 1.77
C HIS A 227 12.30 11.44 0.97
N ALA A 228 12.19 11.75 -0.32
CA ALA A 228 13.35 12.06 -1.14
C ALA A 228 14.05 13.36 -0.73
N LEU A 229 13.31 14.32 -0.16
CA LEU A 229 13.81 15.66 0.15
C LEU A 229 14.04 15.93 1.65
N GLU A 230 13.47 15.13 2.56
CA GLU A 230 13.59 15.39 4.01
C GLU A 230 15.04 15.45 4.51
N ALA A 231 15.95 14.67 3.93
CA ALA A 231 17.37 14.69 4.27
C ALA A 231 18.21 15.60 3.35
N SER A 232 17.59 16.27 2.38
CA SER A 232 18.28 17.17 1.45
C SER A 232 18.77 18.46 2.13
N PRO A 233 19.69 19.19 1.49
CA PRO A 233 20.04 20.55 1.92
C PRO A 233 18.91 21.57 1.83
N ASP A 234 17.90 21.30 1.00
CA ASP A 234 16.73 22.15 0.78
C ASP A 234 15.41 21.36 0.95
N PRO A 235 15.03 21.00 2.20
CA PRO A 235 13.78 20.29 2.46
C PRO A 235 12.52 21.14 2.13
N ALA A 236 12.63 22.48 2.10
CA ALA A 236 11.52 23.37 1.75
C ALA A 236 11.00 23.16 0.33
N ARG A 237 11.79 22.57 -0.57
CA ARG A 237 11.36 22.17 -1.91
C ARG A 237 10.16 21.20 -1.89
N ALA A 238 9.95 20.47 -0.78
CA ALA A 238 8.82 19.59 -0.59
C ALA A 238 7.54 20.29 -0.07
N ASP A 239 7.55 21.60 0.20
CA ASP A 239 6.37 22.31 0.73
C ASP A 239 5.08 22.13 -0.09
N PRO A 240 5.10 22.05 -1.44
CA PRO A 240 3.88 21.75 -2.21
C PRO A 240 3.30 20.36 -1.88
N ALA A 241 4.14 19.34 -1.68
CA ALA A 241 3.71 18.00 -1.29
C ALA A 241 3.18 17.97 0.15
N VAL A 242 3.83 18.71 1.06
CA VAL A 242 3.37 18.92 2.44
C VAL A 242 1.95 19.49 2.44
N ALA A 243 1.69 20.54 1.67
CA ALA A 243 0.38 21.17 1.59
C ALA A 243 -0.70 20.22 1.06
N VAL A 244 -0.36 19.37 0.08
CA VAL A 244 -1.28 18.38 -0.49
C VAL A 244 -1.61 17.27 0.51
N LEU A 245 -0.61 16.71 1.21
CA LEU A 245 -0.82 15.54 2.06
C LEU A 245 -1.56 15.85 3.36
N ARG A 246 -1.65 17.12 3.80
CA ARG A 246 -2.39 17.49 5.01
C ARG A 246 -3.86 17.07 4.97
N ASP A 247 -4.49 17.06 3.79
CA ASP A 247 -5.92 16.79 3.64
C ASP A 247 -6.26 15.70 2.61
N LEU A 248 -5.24 15.14 1.95
CA LEU A 248 -5.46 14.23 0.82
C LEU A 248 -6.16 12.93 1.23
N GLN A 249 -5.70 12.31 2.32
CA GLN A 249 -6.16 11.00 2.76
C GLN A 249 -6.30 10.95 4.30
N PRO A 250 -7.29 11.64 4.89
CA PRO A 250 -7.40 11.83 6.34
C PRO A 250 -7.69 10.54 7.13
N GLY A 251 -8.03 9.45 6.45
CA GLY A 251 -8.21 8.12 7.04
C GLY A 251 -6.93 7.30 7.16
N LEU A 252 -5.82 7.76 6.59
CA LEU A 252 -4.55 7.03 6.53
C LEU A 252 -3.50 7.73 7.40
N GLY A 253 -3.29 7.20 8.63
CA GLY A 253 -2.43 7.84 9.63
C GLY A 253 -1.03 8.15 9.13
N HIS A 254 -0.39 7.23 8.38
CA HIS A 254 0.95 7.49 7.83
C HIS A 254 0.95 8.65 6.81
N MET A 255 -0.07 8.78 5.96
CA MET A 255 -0.16 9.88 4.99
C MET A 255 -0.37 11.24 5.68
N VAL A 256 -1.20 11.27 6.73
CA VAL A 256 -1.45 12.48 7.55
C VAL A 256 -0.19 12.91 8.31
N HIS A 257 0.62 11.94 8.74
CA HIS A 257 1.89 12.16 9.42
C HIS A 257 2.98 12.74 8.49
N MET A 258 2.99 12.39 7.20
CA MET A 258 4.09 12.70 6.27
C MET A 258 4.51 14.17 6.22
N PRO A 259 3.63 15.18 6.27
CA PRO A 259 4.01 16.59 6.35
C PRO A 259 5.00 16.89 7.47
N SER A 260 4.89 16.21 8.60
CA SER A 260 5.73 16.47 9.78
C SER A 260 7.21 16.18 9.56
N HIS A 261 7.60 15.36 8.60
CA HIS A 261 9.00 15.13 8.22
C HIS A 261 9.68 16.41 7.74
N ILE A 262 8.98 17.22 6.95
CA ILE A 262 9.49 18.50 6.48
C ILE A 262 9.31 19.59 7.55
N ASP A 263 8.19 19.58 8.26
CA ASP A 263 7.92 20.55 9.32
C ASP A 263 9.02 20.54 10.41
N VAL A 264 9.45 19.36 10.87
CA VAL A 264 10.55 19.26 11.85
C VAL A 264 11.90 19.73 11.30
N ARG A 265 12.15 19.54 10.01
CA ARG A 265 13.35 20.02 9.34
C ARG A 265 13.39 21.55 9.25
N LEU A 266 12.23 22.19 9.17
CA LEU A 266 12.07 23.63 9.01
C LEU A 266 11.71 24.34 10.32
N GLY A 267 11.65 23.63 11.47
CA GLY A 267 11.32 24.17 12.77
C GLY A 267 9.84 24.56 12.94
N ARG A 268 8.95 24.00 12.12
CA ARG A 268 7.50 24.19 12.18
C ARG A 268 6.91 23.19 13.19
N TRP A 269 7.27 23.37 14.48
CA TRP A 269 6.99 22.39 15.52
C TRP A 269 5.51 22.18 15.77
N GLN A 270 4.69 23.25 15.73
CA GLN A 270 3.24 23.15 15.96
C GLN A 270 2.55 22.37 14.85
N GLU A 271 2.90 22.65 13.59
CA GLU A 271 2.37 21.94 12.43
C GLU A 271 2.73 20.44 12.48
N ALA A 272 3.94 20.11 12.94
CA ALA A 272 4.34 18.73 13.14
C ALA A 272 3.53 18.04 14.26
N ILE A 273 3.24 18.76 15.36
CA ILE A 273 2.40 18.27 16.45
C ILE A 273 0.97 18.00 15.94
N ASP A 274 0.39 18.94 15.22
CA ASP A 274 -0.97 18.83 14.70
C ASP A 274 -1.09 17.64 13.74
N SER A 275 -0.17 17.52 12.76
CA SER A 275 -0.16 16.38 11.82
C SER A 275 -0.04 15.03 12.53
N ASN A 276 0.80 14.91 13.53
CA ASN A 276 0.95 13.64 14.25
C ASN A 276 -0.23 13.35 15.19
N THR A 277 -0.87 14.38 15.76
CA THR A 277 -2.10 14.21 16.54
C THR A 277 -3.23 13.66 15.68
N ASP A 278 -3.42 14.23 14.48
CA ASP A 278 -4.43 13.78 13.53
C ASP A 278 -4.11 12.37 13.01
N ALA A 279 -2.82 12.06 12.75
CA ALA A 279 -2.37 10.74 12.34
C ALA A 279 -2.66 9.66 13.40
N ILE A 280 -2.41 9.96 14.68
CA ILE A 280 -2.73 9.06 15.78
C ILE A 280 -4.24 8.80 15.85
N GLY A 281 -5.07 9.83 15.69
CA GLY A 281 -6.53 9.67 15.64
C GLY A 281 -7.00 8.81 14.45
N ALA A 282 -6.36 8.92 13.28
CA ALA A 282 -6.62 8.05 12.12
C ALA A 282 -6.21 6.60 12.41
N ASP A 283 -5.05 6.39 13.03
CA ASP A 283 -4.57 5.07 13.43
C ASP A 283 -5.50 4.40 14.44
N GLU A 284 -6.02 5.13 15.41
CA GLU A 284 -6.97 4.61 16.39
C GLU A 284 -8.29 4.14 15.73
N ARG A 285 -8.80 4.91 14.78
CA ARG A 285 -9.97 4.50 13.97
C ARG A 285 -9.69 3.24 13.16
N TYR A 286 -8.49 3.14 12.58
CA TYR A 286 -8.06 1.95 11.84
C TYR A 286 -7.96 0.72 12.76
N VAL A 287 -7.30 0.83 13.91
CA VAL A 287 -7.15 -0.26 14.90
C VAL A 287 -8.52 -0.75 15.42
N ALA A 288 -9.48 0.15 15.61
CA ALA A 288 -10.83 -0.24 16.03
C ALA A 288 -11.51 -1.22 15.04
N ARG A 289 -11.16 -1.15 13.76
CA ARG A 289 -11.65 -2.07 12.71
C ARG A 289 -10.74 -3.27 12.49
N VAL A 290 -9.43 -3.10 12.65
CA VAL A 290 -8.40 -4.11 12.43
C VAL A 290 -7.52 -4.20 13.67
N PRO A 291 -7.94 -4.92 14.73
CA PRO A 291 -7.22 -4.98 16.00
C PRO A 291 -5.85 -5.66 15.92
N GLN A 292 -5.69 -6.59 14.97
CA GLN A 292 -4.42 -7.31 14.78
C GLN A 292 -3.61 -6.62 13.71
N GLN A 293 -2.52 -5.99 14.12
CA GLN A 293 -1.60 -5.27 13.26
C GLN A 293 -0.34 -6.10 12.99
N GLY A 294 0.16 -5.98 11.76
CA GLY A 294 1.48 -6.48 11.37
C GLY A 294 2.56 -5.40 11.45
N PHE A 295 3.32 -5.25 10.38
CA PHE A 295 4.39 -4.26 10.27
C PHE A 295 3.91 -2.81 10.48
N TYR A 296 2.65 -2.49 10.17
CA TYR A 296 2.09 -1.15 10.29
C TYR A 296 2.12 -0.60 11.73
N GLN A 297 2.25 -1.45 12.76
CA GLN A 297 2.46 -0.99 14.16
C GLN A 297 3.70 -0.08 14.30
N LEU A 298 4.72 -0.28 13.49
CA LEU A 298 5.92 0.56 13.52
C LEU A 298 5.61 2.00 13.10
N TYR A 299 4.73 2.20 12.12
CA TYR A 299 4.29 3.54 11.73
C TYR A 299 3.46 4.22 12.82
N MET A 300 2.58 3.48 13.50
CA MET A 300 1.82 4.01 14.63
C MET A 300 2.74 4.46 15.78
N ALA A 301 3.80 3.70 16.04
CA ALA A 301 4.82 4.07 17.03
C ALA A 301 5.64 5.28 16.55
N HIS A 302 5.96 5.34 15.25
CA HIS A 302 6.70 6.43 14.64
C HIS A 302 5.93 7.76 14.69
N ASN A 303 4.62 7.76 14.42
CA ASN A 303 3.76 8.94 14.53
C ASN A 303 3.80 9.51 15.96
N ARG A 304 3.71 8.64 16.99
CA ARG A 304 3.83 9.06 18.40
C ARG A 304 5.22 9.57 18.74
N HIS A 305 6.26 8.91 18.23
CA HIS A 305 7.64 9.33 18.44
C HIS A 305 7.89 10.73 17.87
N LEU A 306 7.40 11.03 16.67
CA LEU A 306 7.59 12.33 16.05
C LEU A 306 6.75 13.42 16.73
N LEU A 307 5.56 13.09 17.25
CA LEU A 307 4.77 13.97 18.12
C LEU A 307 5.58 14.38 19.36
N VAL A 308 6.12 13.40 20.09
CA VAL A 308 6.93 13.63 21.29
C VAL A 308 8.15 14.49 20.96
N PHE A 309 8.85 14.17 19.87
CA PHE A 309 10.01 14.93 19.43
C PHE A 309 9.66 16.41 19.17
N ALA A 310 8.60 16.67 18.40
CA ALA A 310 8.16 18.04 18.08
C ALA A 310 7.69 18.80 19.34
N ALA A 311 6.98 18.13 20.25
CA ALA A 311 6.55 18.70 21.53
C ALA A 311 7.74 19.06 22.43
N MET A 312 8.77 18.21 22.50
CA MET A 312 10.01 18.51 23.24
C MET A 312 10.73 19.72 22.65
N MET A 313 10.85 19.80 21.33
CA MET A 313 11.54 20.90 20.64
C MET A 313 10.81 22.23 20.79
N SER A 314 9.47 22.21 20.92
CA SER A 314 8.65 23.41 21.17
C SER A 314 8.46 23.75 22.66
N GLY A 315 9.03 22.99 23.60
CA GLY A 315 8.91 23.21 25.04
C GLY A 315 7.58 22.77 25.65
N GLN A 316 6.77 21.98 24.94
CA GLN A 316 5.46 21.48 25.37
C GLN A 316 5.62 20.15 26.15
N SER A 317 6.33 20.20 27.30
CA SER A 317 6.68 19.01 28.09
C SER A 317 5.48 18.23 28.64
N ALA A 318 4.30 18.86 28.78
CA ALA A 318 3.09 18.17 29.22
C ALA A 318 2.46 17.30 28.10
N LEU A 319 2.79 17.58 26.84
CA LEU A 319 2.35 16.81 25.68
C LEU A 319 3.36 15.70 25.33
N ALA A 320 4.66 15.95 25.58
CA ALA A 320 5.72 14.98 25.35
C ALA A 320 5.74 13.87 26.42
#